data_58481b23985540178eb12ed4aa6d2520
#
_entry.id   58481b23985540178eb12ed4aa6d2520
#
_cell.length_a   1.000
_cell.length_b   1.000
_cell.length_c   1.000
_cell.angle_alpha   90.00
_cell.angle_beta   90.00
_cell.angle_gamma   90.00
#
_symmetry.space_group_name_H-M   'P 1'
#
loop_
_entity.id
_entity.type
_entity.pdbx_description
1 polymer ?
#
loop_
_entity_poly.entity_id
_entity_poly.type
_entity_poly.pdbx_seq_one_letter_code
_entity_poly.pdbx_strand_id
1 'polypeptide(L)'
;MQEKKSITQRGIIPKDFSNNEGQFANSYANYQLVHKGDFAMNHMDLLTGWVDISKYEGVTSPDYRVFVLNDKNGMCPKYYLYMMQMCYSARIFYGLGQGVSGMGRWRLQADKFLNFYIPIPPYDEQKKIADYITDKVNHIEVEIDKRNKLIKKYQEYKKSLIYEVV
;
A
#
# COMPACT_ATOMS: atom_id res chain seq x y z
N MET A 1 22.75 -8.43 -3.03
CA MET A 1 21.59 -9.25 -2.62
C MET A 1 20.34 -8.38 -2.76
N GLN A 2 19.38 -8.74 -3.63
CA GLN A 2 18.19 -7.92 -3.84
C GLN A 2 17.24 -8.15 -2.66
N GLU A 3 16.82 -7.07 -2.01
CA GLU A 3 15.87 -7.14 -0.89
C GLU A 3 14.46 -7.42 -1.38
N LYS A 4 13.80 -8.39 -0.77
CA LYS A 4 12.39 -8.68 -1.02
C LYS A 4 11.50 -7.62 -0.37
N LYS A 5 10.49 -7.16 -1.11
CA LYS A 5 9.51 -6.17 -0.65
C LYS A 5 8.14 -6.81 -0.45
N SER A 6 7.40 -6.35 0.53
CA SER A 6 6.00 -6.70 0.78
C SER A 6 5.12 -5.46 0.64
N ILE A 7 3.94 -5.63 0.06
CA ILE A 7 2.96 -4.55 -0.09
C ILE A 7 1.89 -4.75 0.98
N THR A 8 1.76 -3.78 1.85
CA THR A 8 0.80 -3.78 2.95
C THR A 8 -0.02 -2.50 2.93
N GLN A 9 -1.10 -2.44 3.70
CA GLN A 9 -1.87 -1.20 3.90
C GLN A 9 -1.05 -0.07 4.56
N ARG A 10 0.16 -0.39 5.08
CA ARG A 10 1.14 0.58 5.59
C ARG A 10 2.17 1.01 4.53
N GLY A 11 1.98 0.59 3.27
CA GLY A 11 2.88 0.84 2.15
C GLY A 11 3.80 -0.35 1.85
N ILE A 12 4.79 -0.07 0.98
CA ILE A 12 5.81 -1.04 0.58
C ILE A 12 6.91 -1.05 1.63
N ILE A 13 7.11 -2.19 2.26
CA ILE A 13 8.11 -2.38 3.31
C ILE A 13 9.12 -3.48 2.92
N PRO A 14 10.38 -3.39 3.38
CA PRO A 14 11.30 -4.53 3.33
C PRO A 14 10.68 -5.73 4.06
N LYS A 15 10.77 -6.92 3.49
CA LYS A 15 10.27 -8.11 4.17
C LYS A 15 11.30 -8.53 5.22
N ASP A 16 10.87 -8.56 6.49
CA ASP A 16 11.67 -9.09 7.58
C ASP A 16 11.63 -10.63 7.54
N PHE A 17 12.80 -11.25 7.54
CA PHE A 17 12.97 -12.71 7.54
C PHE A 17 13.30 -13.28 8.92
N SER A 18 13.40 -12.42 9.94
CA SER A 18 13.81 -12.86 11.29
C SER A 18 12.78 -13.73 12.00
N ASN A 19 11.50 -13.58 11.65
CA ASN A 19 10.38 -14.21 12.37
C ASN A 19 9.83 -15.49 11.72
N ASN A 20 10.48 -16.06 10.69
CA ASN A 20 10.01 -17.28 9.99
C ASN A 20 8.52 -17.29 9.55
N GLU A 21 7.83 -16.17 9.63
CA GLU A 21 6.45 -16.03 9.20
C GLU A 21 6.40 -15.62 7.73
N GLY A 22 6.08 -16.56 6.87
CA GLY A 22 5.81 -16.32 5.45
C GLY A 22 6.41 -17.40 4.54
N GLN A 23 5.82 -17.54 3.35
CA GLN A 23 6.29 -18.48 2.34
C GLN A 23 7.69 -18.10 1.87
N PHE A 24 8.66 -18.98 2.09
CA PHE A 24 9.98 -18.90 1.48
C PHE A 24 9.87 -19.42 0.05
N ALA A 25 10.26 -18.61 -0.92
CA ALA A 25 10.39 -19.10 -2.30
C ALA A 25 11.75 -19.82 -2.43
N ASN A 26 11.72 -21.02 -2.97
CA ASN A 26 12.93 -21.80 -3.26
C ASN A 26 13.79 -21.14 -4.35
N SER A 27 13.25 -20.18 -5.11
CA SER A 27 13.94 -19.42 -6.15
C SER A 27 13.28 -18.06 -6.34
N TYR A 28 14.08 -17.04 -6.60
CA TYR A 28 13.63 -15.68 -6.95
C TYR A 28 13.59 -15.44 -8.48
N ALA A 29 13.79 -16.48 -9.29
CA ALA A 29 13.85 -16.36 -10.75
C ALA A 29 12.59 -15.74 -11.38
N ASN A 30 11.43 -15.93 -10.76
CA ASN A 30 10.14 -15.40 -11.22
C ASN A 30 9.71 -14.10 -10.54
N TYR A 31 10.58 -13.51 -9.70
CA TYR A 31 10.26 -12.28 -9.01
C TYR A 31 10.38 -11.08 -9.95
N GLN A 32 9.51 -10.10 -9.77
CA GLN A 32 9.50 -8.86 -10.53
C GLN A 32 10.44 -7.83 -9.90
N LEU A 33 11.23 -7.15 -10.73
CA LEU A 33 12.00 -5.99 -10.31
C LEU A 33 11.05 -4.83 -9.96
N VAL A 34 11.40 -4.10 -8.93
CA VAL A 34 10.70 -2.90 -8.49
C VAL A 34 11.72 -1.80 -8.33
N HIS A 35 11.54 -0.71 -9.06
CA HIS A 35 12.37 0.48 -8.95
C HIS A 35 11.70 1.54 -8.08
N LYS A 36 12.52 2.44 -7.55
CA LYS A 36 12.01 3.61 -6.85
C LYS A 36 11.16 4.44 -7.80
N GLY A 37 9.91 4.70 -7.40
CA GLY A 37 8.93 5.42 -8.20
C GLY A 37 7.93 4.52 -8.93
N ASP A 38 8.17 3.21 -9.00
CA ASP A 38 7.21 2.26 -9.55
C ASP A 38 6.01 2.09 -8.61
N PHE A 39 4.85 1.90 -9.21
CA PHE A 39 3.68 1.44 -8.47
C PHE A 39 3.76 -0.06 -8.26
N ALA A 40 3.44 -0.50 -7.06
CA ALA A 40 3.30 -1.91 -6.76
C ALA A 40 1.94 -2.16 -6.09
N MET A 41 1.19 -3.12 -6.63
CA MET A 41 -0.21 -3.38 -6.30
C MET A 41 -0.42 -4.84 -5.96
N ASN A 42 -1.10 -5.12 -4.85
CA ASN A 42 -1.59 -6.45 -4.54
C ASN A 42 -2.91 -6.70 -5.30
N HIS A 43 -2.83 -7.27 -6.48
CA HIS A 43 -3.99 -7.57 -7.30
C HIS A 43 -4.65 -8.92 -6.99
N MET A 44 -4.08 -9.69 -6.08
CA MET A 44 -4.54 -11.03 -5.70
C MET A 44 -5.55 -11.01 -4.55
N ASP A 45 -5.48 -10.00 -3.71
CA ASP A 45 -6.38 -9.80 -2.57
C ASP A 45 -6.95 -8.38 -2.63
N LEU A 46 -8.16 -8.28 -3.12
CA LEU A 46 -8.86 -7.00 -3.29
C LEU A 46 -9.62 -6.55 -2.03
N LEU A 47 -9.64 -7.36 -0.98
CA LEU A 47 -10.25 -7.01 0.31
C LEU A 47 -9.26 -6.32 1.24
N THR A 48 -8.06 -6.91 1.39
CA THR A 48 -7.03 -6.44 2.32
C THR A 48 -5.77 -5.96 1.59
N GLY A 49 -5.72 -6.11 0.27
CA GLY A 49 -4.63 -5.64 -0.57
C GLY A 49 -4.53 -4.12 -0.64
N TRP A 50 -3.41 -3.66 -1.17
CA TRP A 50 -3.10 -2.24 -1.28
C TRP A 50 -2.26 -1.93 -2.51
N VAL A 51 -2.15 -0.66 -2.83
CA VAL A 51 -1.24 -0.11 -3.84
C VAL A 51 -0.41 1.00 -3.22
N ASP A 52 0.86 1.06 -3.57
CA ASP A 52 1.76 2.13 -3.16
C ASP A 52 2.84 2.38 -4.20
N ILE A 53 3.52 3.53 -4.09
CA ILE A 53 4.69 3.87 -4.88
C ILE A 53 5.94 3.46 -4.11
N SER A 54 6.80 2.67 -4.75
CA SER A 54 8.02 2.17 -4.12
C SER A 54 9.00 3.29 -3.80
N LYS A 55 9.47 3.31 -2.57
CA LYS A 55 10.59 4.16 -2.11
C LYS A 55 11.94 3.44 -2.24
N TYR A 56 11.94 2.19 -2.66
CA TYR A 56 13.08 1.27 -2.62
C TYR A 56 13.28 0.58 -3.96
N GLU A 57 14.55 0.21 -4.22
CA GLU A 57 14.90 -0.79 -5.21
C GLU A 57 14.74 -2.18 -4.61
N GLY A 58 14.33 -3.17 -5.39
CA GLY A 58 14.22 -4.53 -4.90
C GLY A 58 13.43 -5.46 -5.81
N VAL A 59 12.90 -6.52 -5.23
CA VAL A 59 12.08 -7.51 -5.93
C VAL A 59 10.79 -7.80 -5.16
N THR A 60 9.73 -8.10 -5.90
CA THR A 60 8.45 -8.50 -5.32
C THR A 60 7.93 -9.79 -5.95
N SER A 61 7.03 -10.48 -5.24
CA SER A 61 6.38 -11.69 -5.73
C SER A 61 5.67 -11.44 -7.07
N PRO A 62 5.62 -12.44 -7.97
CA PRO A 62 4.81 -12.37 -9.19
C PRO A 62 3.29 -12.21 -8.91
N ASP A 63 2.86 -12.45 -7.67
CA ASP A 63 1.48 -12.22 -7.23
C ASP A 63 1.13 -10.74 -7.05
N TYR A 64 2.12 -9.86 -7.14
CA TYR A 64 1.92 -8.40 -7.17
C TYR A 64 2.04 -7.89 -8.61
N ARG A 65 1.42 -6.75 -8.89
CA ARG A 65 1.58 -6.07 -10.17
C ARG A 65 2.45 -4.85 -9.98
N VAL A 66 3.55 -4.79 -10.75
CA VAL A 66 4.43 -3.62 -10.82
C VAL A 66 4.14 -2.89 -12.13
N PHE A 67 3.98 -1.58 -12.07
CA PHE A 67 3.69 -0.76 -13.25
C PHE A 67 4.14 0.69 -13.06
N VAL A 68 4.21 1.42 -14.17
CA VAL A 68 4.52 2.85 -14.22
C VAL A 68 3.43 3.59 -14.97
N LEU A 69 3.35 4.90 -14.78
CA LEU A 69 2.50 5.76 -15.61
C LEU A 69 3.21 6.03 -16.95
N ASN A 70 2.45 5.95 -18.05
CA ASN A 70 3.01 6.10 -19.40
C ASN A 70 3.44 7.55 -19.71
N ASP A 71 2.72 8.53 -19.18
CA ASP A 71 3.03 9.95 -19.37
C ASP A 71 3.53 10.57 -18.06
N LYS A 72 4.86 10.71 -17.96
CA LYS A 72 5.50 11.30 -16.78
C LYS A 72 5.30 12.82 -16.67
N ASN A 73 4.96 13.49 -17.75
CA ASN A 73 4.82 14.94 -17.78
C ASN A 73 3.37 15.41 -17.58
N GLY A 74 2.40 14.60 -17.99
CA GLY A 74 0.97 14.91 -17.87
C GLY A 74 0.26 14.19 -16.73
N MET A 75 0.95 13.32 -16.00
CA MET A 75 0.36 12.50 -14.93
C MET A 75 1.09 12.71 -13.61
N CYS A 76 0.36 13.17 -12.58
CA CYS A 76 0.87 13.32 -11.22
C CYS A 76 0.83 11.97 -10.47
N PRO A 77 1.97 11.31 -10.16
CA PRO A 77 1.95 9.98 -9.55
C PRO A 77 1.16 9.90 -8.24
N LYS A 78 1.26 10.92 -7.38
CA LYS A 78 0.52 10.98 -6.12
C LYS A 78 -1.00 11.04 -6.31
N TYR A 79 -1.48 11.77 -7.33
CA TYR A 79 -2.89 11.82 -7.66
C TYR A 79 -3.41 10.41 -7.99
N TYR A 80 -2.72 9.70 -8.88
CA TYR A 80 -3.11 8.34 -9.26
C TYR A 80 -2.96 7.35 -8.12
N LEU A 81 -1.96 7.52 -7.26
CA LEU A 81 -1.83 6.72 -6.05
C LEU A 81 -3.07 6.84 -5.17
N TYR A 82 -3.48 8.05 -4.81
CA TYR A 82 -4.65 8.27 -3.96
C TYR A 82 -5.95 7.79 -4.61
N MET A 83 -6.09 7.99 -5.91
CA MET A 83 -7.24 7.48 -6.66
C MET A 83 -7.31 5.94 -6.62
N MET A 84 -6.19 5.23 -6.82
CA MET A 84 -6.15 3.78 -6.74
C MET A 84 -6.38 3.27 -5.31
N GLN A 85 -5.83 3.95 -4.31
CA GLN A 85 -6.08 3.64 -2.91
C GLN A 85 -7.57 3.83 -2.56
N MET A 86 -8.20 4.86 -3.08
CA MET A 86 -9.65 5.05 -2.97
C MET A 86 -10.42 3.90 -3.62
N CYS A 87 -9.96 3.40 -4.79
CA CYS A 87 -10.59 2.25 -5.45
C CYS A 87 -10.52 0.96 -4.60
N TYR A 88 -9.47 0.76 -3.79
CA TYR A 88 -9.43 -0.31 -2.79
C TYR A 88 -10.40 -0.04 -1.64
N SER A 89 -10.32 1.13 -1.02
CA SER A 89 -11.11 1.47 0.17
C SER A 89 -12.61 1.46 -0.11
N ALA A 90 -13.02 1.98 -1.27
CA ALA A 90 -14.41 1.99 -1.74
C ALA A 90 -14.84 0.67 -2.40
N ARG A 91 -13.98 -0.37 -2.41
CA ARG A 91 -14.24 -1.69 -3.00
C ARG A 91 -14.59 -1.67 -4.50
N ILE A 92 -14.16 -0.64 -5.22
CA ILE A 92 -14.38 -0.53 -6.68
C ILE A 92 -13.62 -1.66 -7.39
N PHE A 93 -12.34 -1.88 -7.05
CA PHE A 93 -11.57 -2.99 -7.59
C PHE A 93 -12.13 -4.35 -7.20
N TYR A 94 -12.71 -4.46 -6.01
CA TYR A 94 -13.40 -5.68 -5.59
C TYR A 94 -14.58 -6.02 -6.50
N GLY A 95 -15.38 -5.03 -6.89
CA GLY A 95 -16.50 -5.22 -7.83
C GLY A 95 -16.07 -5.66 -9.24
N LEU A 96 -14.80 -5.38 -9.63
CA LEU A 96 -14.21 -5.80 -10.91
C LEU A 96 -13.44 -7.13 -10.80
N GLY A 97 -13.30 -7.66 -9.60
CA GLY A 97 -12.53 -8.86 -9.32
C GLY A 97 -13.21 -10.13 -9.81
N GLN A 98 -12.41 -11.17 -9.97
CA GLN A 98 -12.86 -12.52 -10.34
C GLN A 98 -12.07 -13.56 -9.55
N GLY A 99 -12.71 -14.70 -9.25
CA GLY A 99 -12.05 -15.82 -8.58
C GLY A 99 -12.96 -16.53 -7.59
N VAL A 100 -12.36 -17.26 -6.65
CA VAL A 100 -13.09 -17.97 -5.59
C VAL A 100 -13.24 -17.04 -4.39
N SER A 101 -14.46 -16.56 -4.14
CA SER A 101 -14.76 -15.77 -2.94
C SER A 101 -14.65 -16.64 -1.68
N GLY A 102 -14.13 -16.05 -0.61
CA GLY A 102 -14.03 -16.71 0.71
C GLY A 102 -12.66 -17.26 1.07
N MET A 103 -11.72 -17.38 0.11
CA MET A 103 -10.36 -17.88 0.33
C MET A 103 -9.26 -16.84 0.08
N GLY A 104 -9.56 -15.55 0.05
CA GLY A 104 -8.56 -14.49 -0.15
C GLY A 104 -7.95 -14.43 -1.55
N ARG A 105 -8.58 -15.03 -2.56
CA ARG A 105 -8.09 -15.07 -3.95
C ARG A 105 -9.02 -14.35 -4.92
N TRP A 106 -9.54 -13.21 -4.52
CA TRP A 106 -10.37 -12.37 -5.36
C TRP A 106 -9.49 -11.40 -6.14
N ARG A 107 -9.22 -11.74 -7.41
CA ARG A 107 -8.18 -11.10 -8.24
C ARG A 107 -8.72 -10.05 -9.17
N LEU A 108 -8.01 -8.95 -9.33
CA LEU A 108 -8.19 -8.02 -10.43
C LEU A 108 -7.37 -8.50 -11.64
N GLN A 109 -8.06 -8.96 -12.67
CA GLN A 109 -7.41 -9.41 -13.91
C GLN A 109 -6.73 -8.24 -14.63
N ALA A 110 -5.68 -8.55 -15.43
CA ALA A 110 -4.90 -7.51 -16.11
C ALA A 110 -5.73 -6.73 -17.13
N ASP A 111 -6.60 -7.41 -17.88
CA ASP A 111 -7.50 -6.79 -18.84
C ASP A 111 -8.49 -5.83 -18.17
N LYS A 112 -9.04 -6.20 -17.02
CA LYS A 112 -9.96 -5.34 -16.25
C LYS A 112 -9.23 -4.12 -15.69
N PHE A 113 -8.00 -4.29 -15.22
CA PHE A 113 -7.19 -3.18 -14.72
C PHE A 113 -6.78 -2.21 -15.83
N LEU A 114 -6.33 -2.72 -16.99
CA LEU A 114 -5.86 -1.89 -18.10
C LEU A 114 -7.01 -1.17 -18.83
N ASN A 115 -8.22 -1.71 -18.78
CA ASN A 115 -9.41 -1.09 -19.36
C ASN A 115 -10.28 -0.36 -18.32
N PHE A 116 -9.74 -0.15 -17.11
CA PHE A 116 -10.45 0.61 -16.08
C PHE A 116 -10.36 2.11 -16.37
N TYR A 117 -11.52 2.74 -16.49
CA TYR A 117 -11.62 4.18 -16.75
C TYR A 117 -11.31 4.99 -15.49
N ILE A 118 -10.39 5.92 -15.61
CA ILE A 118 -9.98 6.83 -14.54
C ILE A 118 -10.13 8.28 -15.00
N PRO A 119 -10.53 9.20 -14.12
CA PRO A 119 -10.57 10.62 -14.45
C PRO A 119 -9.14 11.16 -14.64
N ILE A 120 -8.95 11.96 -15.68
CA ILE A 120 -7.68 12.60 -16.01
C ILE A 120 -7.92 14.13 -16.07
N PRO A 121 -8.03 14.83 -14.93
CA PRO A 121 -8.11 16.29 -14.93
C PRO A 121 -6.78 16.90 -15.40
N PRO A 122 -6.76 18.20 -15.72
CA PRO A 122 -5.52 18.91 -16.04
C PRO A 122 -4.44 18.69 -14.96
N TYR A 123 -3.17 18.66 -15.38
CA TYR A 123 -2.04 18.34 -14.47
C TYR A 123 -2.01 19.21 -13.20
N ASP A 124 -2.27 20.51 -13.33
CA ASP A 124 -2.30 21.43 -12.19
C ASP A 124 -3.40 21.10 -11.19
N GLU A 125 -4.54 20.58 -11.66
CA GLU A 125 -5.63 20.13 -10.80
C GLU A 125 -5.26 18.82 -10.10
N GLN A 126 -4.68 17.85 -10.83
CA GLN A 126 -4.15 16.62 -10.23
C GLN A 126 -3.18 16.94 -9.09
N LYS A 127 -2.26 17.89 -9.35
CA LYS A 127 -1.26 18.30 -8.36
C LYS A 127 -1.91 18.94 -7.13
N LYS A 128 -2.85 19.87 -7.31
CA LYS A 128 -3.57 20.51 -6.20
C LYS A 128 -4.31 19.49 -5.34
N ILE A 129 -5.01 18.54 -5.96
CA ILE A 129 -5.70 17.46 -5.25
C ILE A 129 -4.71 16.60 -4.46
N ALA A 130 -3.60 16.19 -5.11
CA ALA A 130 -2.59 15.36 -4.46
C ALA A 130 -1.91 16.06 -3.29
N ASP A 131 -1.56 17.34 -3.43
CA ASP A 131 -0.94 18.15 -2.38
C ASP A 131 -1.90 18.32 -1.20
N TYR A 132 -3.17 18.64 -1.47
CA TYR A 132 -4.21 18.76 -0.42
C TYR A 132 -4.38 17.46 0.37
N ILE A 133 -4.51 16.32 -0.32
CA ILE A 133 -4.67 15.03 0.37
C ILE A 133 -3.42 14.69 1.17
N THR A 134 -2.22 14.92 0.59
CA THR A 134 -0.94 14.68 1.26
C THR A 134 -0.84 15.47 2.56
N ASP A 135 -1.20 16.75 2.54
CA ASP A 135 -1.18 17.61 3.72
C ASP A 135 -2.13 17.08 4.80
N LYS A 136 -3.35 16.73 4.43
CA LYS A 136 -4.34 16.16 5.37
C LYS A 136 -3.88 14.84 5.97
N VAL A 137 -3.33 13.94 5.15
CA VAL A 137 -2.80 12.65 5.62
C VAL A 137 -1.65 12.86 6.61
N ASN A 138 -0.70 13.75 6.29
CA ASN A 138 0.41 14.06 7.18
C ASN A 138 -0.06 14.62 8.54
N HIS A 139 -1.06 15.50 8.55
CA HIS A 139 -1.65 16.00 9.79
C HIS A 139 -2.29 14.88 10.63
N ILE A 140 -3.02 13.98 9.98
CA ILE A 140 -3.64 12.84 10.65
C ILE A 140 -2.56 11.91 11.24
N GLU A 141 -1.49 11.62 10.51
CA GLU A 141 -0.39 10.78 10.98
C GLU A 141 0.30 11.38 12.22
N VAL A 142 0.54 12.69 12.21
CA VAL A 142 1.09 13.40 13.38
C VAL A 142 0.17 13.27 14.59
N GLU A 143 -1.15 13.40 14.39
CA GLU A 143 -2.13 13.25 15.50
C GLU A 143 -2.21 11.80 16.00
N ILE A 144 -2.13 10.82 15.12
CA ILE A 144 -2.06 9.40 15.49
C ILE A 144 -0.82 9.15 16.36
N ASP A 145 0.35 9.66 15.95
CA ASP A 145 1.59 9.50 16.73
C ASP A 145 1.52 10.13 18.11
N LYS A 146 0.95 11.33 18.24
CA LYS A 146 0.73 11.98 19.54
C LYS A 146 -0.15 11.12 20.44
N ARG A 147 -1.26 10.59 19.89
CA ARG A 147 -2.18 9.74 20.65
C ARG A 147 -1.56 8.40 21.06
N ASN A 148 -0.76 7.80 20.21
CA ASN A 148 -0.04 6.58 20.54
C ASN A 148 0.98 6.79 21.67
N LYS A 149 1.69 7.93 21.69
CA LYS A 149 2.57 8.31 22.79
C LYS A 149 1.80 8.51 24.11
N LEU A 150 0.61 9.12 24.03
CA LEU A 150 -0.25 9.32 25.19
C LEU A 150 -0.78 7.97 25.73
N ILE A 151 -1.21 7.07 24.87
CA ILE A 151 -1.65 5.71 25.23
C ILE A 151 -0.54 4.98 26.00
N LYS A 152 0.72 5.04 25.52
CA LYS A 152 1.87 4.42 26.21
C LYS A 152 2.04 5.00 27.62
N LYS A 153 1.98 6.33 27.78
CA LYS A 153 2.07 6.98 29.10
C LYS A 153 0.95 6.54 30.05
N TYR A 154 -0.27 6.41 29.56
CA TYR A 154 -1.37 5.89 30.40
C TYR A 154 -1.19 4.43 30.78
N GLN A 155 -0.63 3.61 29.90
CA GLN A 155 -0.29 2.21 30.22
C GLN A 155 0.79 2.12 31.29
N GLU A 156 1.80 2.99 31.24
CA GLU A 156 2.85 3.09 32.26
C GLU A 156 2.27 3.58 33.60
N TYR A 157 1.46 4.62 33.58
CA TYR A 157 0.77 5.14 34.76
C TYR A 157 -0.14 4.09 35.41
N LYS A 158 -0.89 3.34 34.61
CA LYS A 158 -1.70 2.22 35.10
C LYS A 158 -0.83 1.18 35.84
N LYS A 159 0.35 0.84 35.31
CA LYS A 159 1.28 -0.07 35.98
C LYS A 159 1.78 0.50 37.30
N SER A 160 2.18 1.77 37.32
CA SER A 160 2.65 2.45 38.55
C SER A 160 1.61 2.43 39.65
N LEU A 161 0.34 2.76 39.34
CA LEU A 161 -0.76 2.70 40.30
C LEU A 161 -0.96 1.30 40.92
N ILE A 162 -0.79 0.24 40.12
CA ILE A 162 -0.89 -1.14 40.61
C ILE A 162 0.23 -1.43 41.61
N TYR A 163 1.47 -0.95 41.35
CA TYR A 163 2.60 -1.12 42.26
C TYR A 163 2.49 -0.30 43.54
N GLU A 164 1.80 0.83 43.53
CA GLU A 164 1.61 1.68 44.70
C GLU A 164 0.56 1.15 45.67
N VAL A 165 -0.36 0.30 45.21
CA VAL A 165 -1.51 -0.19 45.97
C VAL A 165 -1.35 -1.62 46.45
N VAL A 166 -0.41 -2.38 45.88
CA VAL A 166 -0.10 -3.78 46.21
C VAL A 166 1.24 -3.89 46.87
#